data_0d6048fe29758fa6c44ba17e145ee852
#
_entry.id   0d6048fe29758fa6c44ba17e145ee852
#
_cell.length_a   1.000
_cell.length_b   1.000
_cell.length_c   1.000
_cell.angle_alpha   90.00
_cell.angle_beta   90.00
_cell.angle_gamma   90.00
#
_symmetry.space_group_name_H-M   'P 1'
#
loop_
_entity.id
_entity.type
_entity.pdbx_description
1 polymer ?
#
loop_
_entity_poly.entity_id
_entity_poly.type
_entity_poly.pdbx_seq_one_letter_code
_entity_poly.pdbx_strand_id
1 'polypeptide(L)'
;MVNKKYILLAGLCSAMALQPAFAQETQQSSSWGGRDMTYRGQVYDVLDTAYVPKSRMEQQRQYLNYQYGFPAKPRNMWELGVSVGTQNLFSDVTDKMPWTATNPFNAMGFGASLRKAFGYTFSGRLQYNFQNAQGIDYRGREAAYAGTSWGAYNTNPGALVYNNYKYRAHELTLQVVAATNNIRFHKAKNAFSFYGFAGAGALLWNTQVGNMQANGTPFDFAGWPVDANGVLTTDAQKDYKKALKDATYVDANRANLTNKGQAKFDIGDKTWGLVPALVGGLGVQFKLGDRVSLQFEDKITWTGLDILDATESSFMQNNDKDLINYASVGLGFNLGNKKRNVQPLWWVNPMDHIYNEMAAPRHMMLPDPVLADDDKDGVANQFDKCPDTQAGVKVDATGCPLDTDGDGVPDYMDKELITPTYCQPVDADGVGKCPCPDGCKTDGAGVCGNIGAGSVMFSNNSARLSPAAQSQLANLAAQMNANPSCKVVVMGNAGASKVQQQRAWDRVNNVIEYMTETQNISRDRFIFQYSGATGDINSVMYRSANEGEEGPSSVAPPHPHLGTSK
;
A
#
# COMPACT_ATOMS: atom_id res chain seq x y z
N MET A 1 -23.95 12.94 46.56
CA MET A 1 -24.79 12.69 45.36
C MET A 1 -23.98 13.08 44.15
N VAL A 2 -23.45 12.09 43.45
CA VAL A 2 -22.59 12.33 42.25
C VAL A 2 -23.54 12.73 41.11
N ASN A 3 -23.30 13.90 40.55
CA ASN A 3 -24.14 14.52 39.54
C ASN A 3 -24.10 13.66 38.24
N LYS A 4 -25.25 13.09 37.84
CA LYS A 4 -25.41 12.24 36.63
C LYS A 4 -24.87 12.86 35.33
N LYS A 5 -24.60 14.17 35.32
CA LYS A 5 -24.02 14.90 34.17
C LYS A 5 -22.55 14.56 33.88
N TYR A 6 -21.82 14.07 34.88
CA TYR A 6 -20.41 13.69 34.70
C TYR A 6 -20.20 12.22 34.29
N ILE A 7 -21.25 11.39 34.44
CA ILE A 7 -21.17 9.96 34.06
C ILE A 7 -21.14 9.80 32.55
N LEU A 8 -21.81 10.65 31.79
CA LEU A 8 -21.78 10.61 30.33
C LEU A 8 -20.46 11.13 29.78
N LEU A 9 -19.87 12.17 30.41
CA LEU A 9 -18.54 12.66 30.01
C LEU A 9 -17.43 11.67 30.40
N ALA A 10 -17.53 11.01 31.54
CA ALA A 10 -16.62 9.96 31.97
C ALA A 10 -16.74 8.68 31.11
N GLY A 11 -17.95 8.35 30.64
CA GLY A 11 -18.18 7.26 29.68
C GLY A 11 -17.56 7.54 28.32
N LEU A 12 -17.58 8.78 27.84
CA LEU A 12 -16.87 9.17 26.61
C LEU A 12 -15.34 9.18 26.77
N CYS A 13 -14.84 9.61 27.93
CA CYS A 13 -13.40 9.61 28.22
C CYS A 13 -12.86 8.18 28.44
N SER A 14 -13.63 7.27 29.05
CA SER A 14 -13.21 5.87 29.22
C SER A 14 -13.27 5.07 27.91
N ALA A 15 -14.13 5.45 26.96
CA ALA A 15 -14.09 4.89 25.60
C ALA A 15 -12.86 5.34 24.80
N MET A 16 -12.23 6.46 25.16
CA MET A 16 -10.96 6.91 24.56
C MET A 16 -9.71 6.15 25.08
N ALA A 17 -9.82 5.44 26.21
CA ALA A 17 -8.73 4.65 26.80
C ALA A 17 -8.67 3.19 26.30
N LEU A 18 -9.66 2.75 25.55
CA LEU A 18 -9.60 1.46 24.85
C LEU A 18 -8.66 1.60 23.64
N GLN A 19 -7.39 1.35 23.88
CA GLN A 19 -6.45 1.10 22.76
C GLN A 19 -6.99 -0.08 21.96
N PRO A 20 -7.19 0.05 20.64
CA PRO A 20 -7.60 -1.09 19.84
C PRO A 20 -6.45 -2.09 19.78
N ALA A 21 -6.55 -3.15 20.57
CA ALA A 21 -5.68 -4.33 20.48
C ALA A 21 -5.97 -5.19 19.22
N PHE A 22 -6.65 -4.63 18.22
CA PHE A 22 -7.07 -5.33 17.02
C PHE A 22 -6.53 -4.65 15.75
N ALA A 23 -5.25 -4.82 15.49
CA ALA A 23 -4.71 -4.73 14.14
C ALA A 23 -3.41 -5.51 14.07
N GLN A 24 -3.48 -6.82 14.27
CA GLN A 24 -2.45 -7.71 13.76
C GLN A 24 -2.76 -7.95 12.27
N GLU A 25 -2.33 -7.02 11.43
CA GLU A 25 -2.31 -7.22 9.98
C GLU A 25 -1.28 -8.32 9.69
N THR A 26 -1.73 -9.39 9.05
CA THR A 26 -0.87 -10.35 8.35
C THR A 26 0.00 -9.57 7.37
N GLN A 27 1.27 -9.42 7.70
CA GLN A 27 2.30 -8.85 6.84
C GLN A 27 2.47 -9.80 5.64
N GLN A 28 2.17 -9.31 4.46
CA GLN A 28 2.55 -9.96 3.22
C GLN A 28 4.04 -9.68 3.03
N SER A 29 4.88 -10.65 3.41
CA SER A 29 6.32 -10.60 3.23
C SER A 29 6.67 -10.74 1.76
N SER A 30 7.27 -9.73 1.16
CA SER A 30 8.01 -9.87 -0.08
C SER A 30 9.46 -10.17 0.27
N SER A 31 9.86 -11.43 0.13
CA SER A 31 11.25 -11.83 0.36
C SER A 31 12.12 -11.46 -0.84
N TRP A 32 13.03 -10.53 -0.67
CA TRP A 32 14.18 -10.32 -1.55
C TRP A 32 15.45 -10.72 -0.80
N GLY A 33 16.14 -11.74 -1.30
CA GLY A 33 17.47 -12.09 -0.80
C GLY A 33 17.56 -12.58 0.64
N GLY A 34 16.54 -13.29 1.16
CA GLY A 34 16.60 -13.95 2.48
C GLY A 34 16.54 -13.03 3.70
N ARG A 35 16.38 -11.72 3.52
CA ARG A 35 16.08 -10.77 4.60
C ARG A 35 14.62 -10.34 4.48
N ASP A 36 13.88 -10.44 5.58
CA ASP A 36 12.52 -9.92 5.68
C ASP A 36 12.55 -8.39 5.70
N MET A 37 12.54 -7.80 4.50
CA MET A 37 12.58 -6.35 4.28
C MET A 37 11.17 -5.76 4.33
N THR A 38 10.35 -6.18 5.28
CA THR A 38 9.03 -5.59 5.48
C THR A 38 9.16 -4.19 6.03
N TYR A 39 8.91 -3.20 5.18
CA TYR A 39 8.74 -1.83 5.63
C TYR A 39 7.43 -1.70 6.42
N ARG A 40 7.56 -1.40 7.71
CA ARG A 40 6.42 -1.20 8.61
C ARG A 40 5.76 0.14 8.33
N GLY A 41 4.68 0.16 7.59
CA GLY A 41 3.87 1.39 7.39
C GLY A 41 3.34 1.60 5.99
N GLN A 42 3.87 0.94 5.00
CA GLN A 42 3.42 1.08 3.63
C GLN A 42 2.02 0.48 3.43
N VAL A 43 1.08 1.31 2.96
CA VAL A 43 -0.31 0.89 2.71
C VAL A 43 -0.44 0.10 1.40
N TYR A 44 0.48 0.32 0.46
CA TYR A 44 0.53 -0.36 -0.85
C TYR A 44 1.94 -0.28 -1.44
N ASP A 45 2.27 -1.16 -2.36
CA ASP A 45 3.53 -1.07 -3.11
C ASP A 45 3.42 0.01 -4.19
N VAL A 46 4.25 1.03 -4.10
CA VAL A 46 4.27 2.18 -5.03
C VAL A 46 4.74 1.76 -6.43
N LEU A 47 5.54 0.69 -6.54
CA LEU A 47 6.01 0.16 -7.82
C LEU A 47 4.94 -0.71 -8.52
N ASP A 48 3.90 -1.15 -7.79
CA ASP A 48 2.81 -1.94 -8.38
C ASP A 48 1.86 -1.05 -9.21
N THR A 49 1.92 -1.23 -10.52
CA THR A 49 1.09 -0.51 -11.49
C THR A 49 -0.40 -0.85 -11.41
N ALA A 50 -0.78 -1.93 -10.70
CA ALA A 50 -2.19 -2.32 -10.52
C ALA A 50 -3.00 -1.24 -9.79
N TYR A 51 -2.36 -0.44 -8.94
CA TYR A 51 -3.01 0.67 -8.23
C TYR A 51 -3.11 1.95 -9.04
N VAL A 52 -2.40 2.05 -10.17
CA VAL A 52 -2.33 3.28 -10.96
C VAL A 52 -3.51 3.39 -11.94
N PRO A 53 -4.23 4.52 -12.00
CA PRO A 53 -5.27 4.75 -13.00
C PRO A 53 -4.66 4.87 -14.40
N LYS A 54 -5.39 4.40 -15.43
CA LYS A 54 -4.93 4.46 -16.82
C LYS A 54 -4.47 5.86 -17.25
N SER A 55 -5.17 6.90 -16.80
CA SER A 55 -4.85 8.31 -17.11
C SER A 55 -3.53 8.82 -16.52
N ARG A 56 -2.92 8.07 -15.59
CA ARG A 56 -1.65 8.43 -14.93
C ARG A 56 -0.55 7.40 -15.17
N MET A 57 -0.80 6.42 -16.03
CA MET A 57 0.16 5.36 -16.31
C MET A 57 1.43 5.91 -16.94
N GLU A 58 1.32 6.99 -17.73
CA GLU A 58 2.48 7.65 -18.31
C GLU A 58 3.39 8.25 -17.24
N GLN A 59 2.85 8.96 -16.26
CA GLN A 59 3.63 9.47 -15.13
C GLN A 59 4.31 8.33 -14.35
N GLN A 60 3.60 7.21 -14.15
CA GLN A 60 4.18 6.06 -13.46
C GLN A 60 5.33 5.44 -14.26
N ARG A 61 5.19 5.34 -15.57
CA ARG A 61 6.26 4.84 -16.45
C ARG A 61 7.49 5.76 -16.40
N GLN A 62 7.28 7.07 -16.46
CA GLN A 62 8.37 8.05 -16.34
C GLN A 62 9.05 7.96 -14.97
N TYR A 63 8.28 7.75 -13.90
CA TYR A 63 8.83 7.52 -12.56
C TYR A 63 9.67 6.23 -12.52
N LEU A 64 9.16 5.11 -13.03
CA LEU A 64 9.89 3.83 -13.08
C LEU A 64 11.17 3.92 -13.92
N ASN A 65 11.21 4.81 -14.93
CA ASN A 65 12.36 5.05 -15.80
C ASN A 65 13.27 6.18 -15.31
N TYR A 66 13.10 6.65 -14.07
CA TYR A 66 13.89 7.76 -13.46
C TYR A 66 13.75 9.12 -14.17
N GLN A 67 12.75 9.28 -15.03
CA GLN A 67 12.49 10.53 -15.77
C GLN A 67 11.61 11.51 -14.97
N TYR A 68 10.94 11.05 -13.92
CA TYR A 68 10.06 11.85 -13.07
C TYR A 68 10.26 11.51 -11.59
N GLY A 69 10.38 12.52 -10.74
CA GLY A 69 10.76 12.37 -9.33
C GLY A 69 9.68 11.82 -8.40
N PHE A 70 8.42 11.71 -8.86
CA PHE A 70 7.30 11.32 -8.01
C PHE A 70 6.46 10.22 -8.65
N PRO A 71 6.04 9.19 -7.87
CA PRO A 71 5.14 8.15 -8.35
C PRO A 71 3.76 8.72 -8.68
N ALA A 72 3.04 8.05 -9.56
CA ALA A 72 1.68 8.43 -9.89
C ALA A 72 0.74 8.22 -8.69
N LYS A 73 -0.18 9.17 -8.47
CA LYS A 73 -1.20 9.07 -7.42
C LYS A 73 -2.09 7.84 -7.65
N PRO A 74 -2.20 6.92 -6.66
CA PRO A 74 -2.95 5.68 -6.82
C PRO A 74 -4.47 5.92 -6.89
N ARG A 75 -5.20 4.92 -7.39
CA ARG A 75 -6.66 4.86 -7.22
C ARG A 75 -6.98 4.64 -5.76
N ASN A 76 -7.96 5.38 -5.27
CA ASN A 76 -8.41 5.25 -3.89
C ASN A 76 -9.87 4.80 -3.82
N MET A 77 -10.25 4.24 -2.69
CA MET A 77 -11.63 3.82 -2.39
C MET A 77 -12.54 5.03 -2.20
N TRP A 78 -13.84 4.81 -2.33
CA TRP A 78 -14.89 5.71 -1.85
C TRP A 78 -15.15 5.42 -0.38
N GLU A 79 -15.61 6.40 0.38
CA GLU A 79 -16.14 6.19 1.73
C GLU A 79 -17.65 6.45 1.72
N LEU A 80 -18.41 5.45 2.16
CA LEU A 80 -19.84 5.57 2.47
C LEU A 80 -19.95 5.77 3.98
N GLY A 81 -20.51 6.90 4.41
CA GLY A 81 -20.75 7.21 5.80
C GLY A 81 -22.22 7.05 6.17
N VAL A 82 -22.47 6.57 7.38
CA VAL A 82 -23.77 6.61 8.02
C VAL A 82 -23.60 7.19 9.43
N SER A 83 -24.49 8.06 9.85
CA SER A 83 -24.39 8.73 11.14
C SER A 83 -25.73 8.86 11.83
N VAL A 84 -25.69 8.94 13.13
CA VAL A 84 -26.80 9.30 14.01
C VAL A 84 -26.29 10.39 14.95
N GLY A 85 -27.14 11.35 15.22
CA GLY A 85 -26.74 12.46 16.06
C GLY A 85 -27.91 13.17 16.70
N THR A 86 -27.57 14.15 17.48
CA THR A 86 -28.54 15.05 18.11
C THR A 86 -28.47 16.41 17.45
N GLN A 87 -29.64 16.98 17.25
CA GLN A 87 -29.76 18.31 16.68
C GLN A 87 -30.18 19.32 17.75
N ASN A 88 -29.59 20.48 17.66
CA ASN A 88 -29.97 21.65 18.42
C ASN A 88 -30.19 22.83 17.46
N LEU A 89 -31.31 23.53 17.66
CA LEU A 89 -31.61 24.79 16.97
C LEU A 89 -31.27 25.94 17.92
N PHE A 90 -30.28 26.74 17.58
CA PHE A 90 -29.99 28.00 18.26
C PHE A 90 -30.95 29.05 17.71
N SER A 91 -32.01 29.31 18.43
CA SER A 91 -33.12 30.15 18.00
C SER A 91 -33.71 30.90 19.21
N ASP A 92 -34.70 31.74 18.95
CA ASP A 92 -35.35 32.58 19.95
C ASP A 92 -36.20 31.80 20.97
N VAL A 93 -36.59 30.58 20.62
CA VAL A 93 -37.48 29.73 21.47
C VAL A 93 -36.69 28.81 22.39
N THR A 94 -35.41 28.74 22.26
CA THR A 94 -34.63 27.81 23.06
C THR A 94 -34.10 28.41 24.34
N ASP A 95 -34.64 27.95 25.44
CA ASP A 95 -34.00 28.12 26.74
C ASP A 95 -33.12 26.90 27.11
N LYS A 96 -32.48 26.18 26.23
CA LYS A 96 -31.47 25.16 26.54
C LYS A 96 -31.74 23.73 26.05
N MET A 97 -30.81 23.27 25.29
CA MET A 97 -30.34 21.89 25.09
C MET A 97 -31.36 20.83 24.64
N PRO A 98 -30.94 19.89 23.77
CA PRO A 98 -31.79 18.80 23.22
C PRO A 98 -32.47 17.90 24.27
N TRP A 99 -32.07 18.04 25.52
CA TRP A 99 -32.62 17.32 26.69
C TRP A 99 -34.01 17.79 27.12
N THR A 100 -34.51 18.91 26.61
CA THR A 100 -35.86 19.41 26.89
C THR A 100 -36.92 18.79 25.98
N ALA A 101 -36.53 18.03 24.97
CA ALA A 101 -37.47 17.36 24.10
C ALA A 101 -38.43 16.45 24.87
N THR A 102 -39.70 16.47 24.49
CA THR A 102 -40.74 15.62 25.09
C THR A 102 -40.45 14.13 24.89
N ASN A 103 -39.70 13.81 23.83
CA ASN A 103 -39.17 12.48 23.53
C ASN A 103 -37.75 12.64 22.97
N PRO A 104 -36.72 11.96 23.53
CA PRO A 104 -35.34 12.08 23.06
C PRO A 104 -35.18 11.73 21.58
N PHE A 105 -36.01 10.85 21.03
CA PHE A 105 -36.01 10.54 19.60
C PHE A 105 -36.44 11.71 18.70
N ASN A 106 -37.16 12.69 19.22
CA ASN A 106 -37.56 13.87 18.48
C ASN A 106 -36.43 14.90 18.29
N ALA A 107 -35.28 14.69 18.92
CA ALA A 107 -34.09 15.51 18.73
C ALA A 107 -32.98 14.71 18.02
N MET A 108 -33.29 13.53 17.48
CA MET A 108 -32.32 12.69 16.75
C MET A 108 -32.40 12.93 15.26
N GLY A 109 -31.23 12.98 14.65
CA GLY A 109 -31.05 13.04 13.21
C GLY A 109 -30.28 11.84 12.70
N PHE A 110 -30.45 11.54 11.41
CA PHE A 110 -29.76 10.48 10.69
C PHE A 110 -29.05 11.08 9.49
N GLY A 111 -27.82 10.65 9.24
CA GLY A 111 -27.02 11.10 8.10
C GLY A 111 -26.53 9.96 7.24
N ALA A 112 -26.41 10.23 5.95
CA ALA A 112 -25.71 9.38 4.99
C ALA A 112 -24.76 10.25 4.17
N SER A 113 -23.57 9.78 3.88
CA SER A 113 -22.59 10.53 3.11
C SER A 113 -21.80 9.66 2.14
N LEU A 114 -21.39 10.26 1.02
CA LEU A 114 -20.49 9.65 0.06
C LEU A 114 -19.29 10.58 -0.12
N ARG A 115 -18.10 10.10 0.22
CA ARG A 115 -16.86 10.89 0.21
C ARG A 115 -15.82 10.29 -0.72
N LYS A 116 -15.12 11.16 -1.46
CA LYS A 116 -14.04 10.77 -2.37
C LYS A 116 -12.84 11.69 -2.21
N ALA A 117 -11.65 11.11 -2.04
CA ALA A 117 -10.42 11.87 -2.00
C ALA A 117 -10.01 12.36 -3.39
N PHE A 118 -9.73 13.64 -3.52
CA PHE A 118 -9.10 14.24 -4.71
C PHE A 118 -7.59 14.28 -4.55
N GLY A 119 -7.12 14.41 -3.31
CA GLY A 119 -5.73 14.46 -2.91
C GLY A 119 -5.54 13.81 -1.55
N TYR A 120 -4.36 13.95 -1.01
CA TYR A 120 -4.01 13.41 0.32
C TYR A 120 -4.61 14.24 1.46
N THR A 121 -4.94 15.51 1.20
CA THR A 121 -5.52 16.45 2.18
C THR A 121 -7.00 16.71 1.89
N PHE A 122 -7.35 16.97 0.62
CA PHE A 122 -8.68 17.38 0.25
C PHE A 122 -9.53 16.24 -0.32
N SER A 123 -10.81 16.26 0.03
CA SER A 123 -11.83 15.34 -0.48
C SER A 123 -13.16 16.06 -0.67
N GLY A 124 -13.98 15.57 -1.59
CA GLY A 124 -15.36 15.98 -1.76
C GLY A 124 -16.30 15.03 -1.05
N ARG A 125 -17.33 15.55 -0.43
CA ARG A 125 -18.38 14.81 0.28
C ARG A 125 -19.75 15.30 -0.14
N LEU A 126 -20.59 14.39 -0.58
CA LEU A 126 -22.04 14.60 -0.69
C LEU A 126 -22.66 14.05 0.58
N GLN A 127 -23.42 14.87 1.31
CA GLN A 127 -24.04 14.49 2.59
C GLN A 127 -25.53 14.82 2.57
N TYR A 128 -26.31 13.83 2.95
CA TYR A 128 -27.72 13.96 3.26
C TYR A 128 -27.93 13.79 4.75
N ASN A 129 -28.76 14.66 5.36
CA ASN A 129 -29.17 14.55 6.76
C ASN A 129 -30.68 14.70 6.86
N PHE A 130 -31.30 13.78 7.57
CA PHE A 130 -32.63 13.94 8.11
C PHE A 130 -32.50 14.44 9.54
N GLN A 131 -33.23 15.47 9.87
CA GLN A 131 -33.06 16.24 11.11
C GLN A 131 -34.41 16.45 11.81
N ASN A 132 -34.41 16.25 13.14
CA ASN A 132 -35.53 16.60 14.01
C ASN A 132 -35.00 17.43 15.17
N ALA A 133 -35.74 18.48 15.52
CA ALA A 133 -35.54 19.26 16.76
C ALA A 133 -36.84 19.63 17.40
N GLN A 134 -36.81 19.84 18.70
CA GLN A 134 -37.91 20.36 19.47
C GLN A 134 -37.39 21.39 20.48
N GLY A 135 -38.10 22.48 20.61
CA GLY A 135 -37.83 23.47 21.65
C GLY A 135 -39.11 23.85 22.39
N ILE A 136 -38.94 24.28 23.62
CA ILE A 136 -40.01 24.80 24.51
C ILE A 136 -39.42 26.01 25.25
N ASP A 137 -40.07 27.15 25.13
CA ASP A 137 -39.81 28.32 25.97
C ASP A 137 -40.80 28.35 27.13
N TYR A 138 -40.27 28.31 28.34
CA TYR A 138 -41.07 28.35 29.54
C TYR A 138 -41.32 29.77 30.04
N ARG A 139 -40.84 30.78 29.36
CA ARG A 139 -41.09 32.17 29.62
C ARG A 139 -42.37 32.60 28.89
N GLY A 140 -43.30 33.15 29.60
CA GLY A 140 -44.52 33.71 29.03
C GLY A 140 -44.20 34.91 28.12
N ARG A 141 -44.78 34.90 26.93
CA ARG A 141 -44.74 36.04 25.99
C ARG A 141 -46.17 36.44 25.65
N GLU A 142 -46.39 37.74 25.44
CA GLU A 142 -47.68 38.18 24.93
C GLU A 142 -47.92 37.56 23.55
N ALA A 143 -49.13 37.06 23.33
CA ALA A 143 -49.49 36.36 22.09
C ALA A 143 -49.27 37.21 20.84
N ALA A 144 -49.38 38.53 20.94
CA ALA A 144 -49.11 39.47 19.87
C ALA A 144 -47.66 39.44 19.38
N TYR A 145 -46.71 39.04 20.21
CA TYR A 145 -45.27 38.96 19.91
C TYR A 145 -44.76 37.50 19.75
N ALA A 146 -45.64 36.54 19.83
CA ALA A 146 -45.27 35.13 19.80
C ALA A 146 -45.25 34.52 18.37
N GLY A 147 -45.57 35.34 17.36
CA GLY A 147 -45.61 34.93 15.96
C GLY A 147 -47.01 34.57 15.43
N THR A 148 -47.12 34.44 14.12
CA THR A 148 -48.41 34.24 13.41
C THR A 148 -49.13 32.94 13.79
N SER A 149 -48.41 31.94 14.25
CA SER A 149 -48.95 30.64 14.67
C SER A 149 -49.79 30.72 15.95
N TRP A 150 -49.67 31.83 16.69
CA TRP A 150 -50.41 32.11 17.90
C TRP A 150 -51.58 33.09 17.71
N GLY A 151 -51.93 33.37 16.44
CA GLY A 151 -52.99 34.33 16.10
C GLY A 151 -54.35 34.06 16.74
N ALA A 152 -54.67 32.82 17.09
CA ALA A 152 -55.90 32.48 17.83
C ALA A 152 -55.98 33.11 19.23
N TYR A 153 -54.84 33.57 19.78
CA TYR A 153 -54.72 34.20 21.09
C TYR A 153 -54.73 35.73 21.02
N ASN A 154 -54.66 36.33 19.85
CA ASN A 154 -54.63 37.79 19.66
C ASN A 154 -55.94 38.49 19.99
N THR A 155 -56.99 37.74 20.33
CA THR A 155 -58.26 38.30 20.70
C THR A 155 -58.29 38.90 22.13
N ASN A 156 -57.29 38.56 22.97
CA ASN A 156 -57.11 39.09 24.31
C ASN A 156 -55.80 39.84 24.45
N PRO A 157 -55.73 41.16 24.43
CA PRO A 157 -54.52 41.91 24.68
C PRO A 157 -53.93 41.53 26.04
N GLY A 158 -52.64 41.13 26.06
CA GLY A 158 -51.95 40.69 27.26
C GLY A 158 -52.03 39.17 27.55
N ALA A 159 -52.69 38.36 26.70
CA ALA A 159 -52.66 36.91 26.85
C ALA A 159 -51.22 36.37 26.70
N LEU A 160 -50.78 35.67 27.74
CA LEU A 160 -49.45 35.03 27.70
C LEU A 160 -49.55 33.66 27.01
N VAL A 161 -48.58 33.38 26.18
CA VAL A 161 -48.37 32.07 25.54
C VAL A 161 -46.92 31.60 25.77
N TYR A 162 -46.71 30.30 25.72
CA TYR A 162 -45.40 29.66 25.88
C TYR A 162 -45.03 29.01 24.58
N ASN A 163 -44.02 29.54 23.91
CA ASN A 163 -43.60 29.10 22.59
C ASN A 163 -43.05 27.69 22.63
N ASN A 164 -43.39 26.93 21.63
CA ASN A 164 -42.85 25.59 21.41
C ASN A 164 -42.81 25.30 19.90
N TYR A 165 -41.93 24.41 19.51
CA TYR A 165 -41.86 24.00 18.11
C TYR A 165 -41.44 22.52 17.96
N LYS A 166 -41.85 21.93 16.85
CA LYS A 166 -41.30 20.68 16.28
C LYS A 166 -40.79 21.00 14.90
N TYR A 167 -39.49 20.92 14.75
CA TYR A 167 -38.76 21.14 13.50
C TYR A 167 -38.39 19.81 12.86
N ARG A 168 -38.58 19.71 11.54
CA ARG A 168 -38.11 18.59 10.71
C ARG A 168 -37.47 19.14 9.45
N ALA A 169 -36.33 18.53 9.04
CA ALA A 169 -35.69 18.94 7.83
C ALA A 169 -34.99 17.80 7.12
N HIS A 170 -34.85 17.98 5.81
CA HIS A 170 -34.02 17.20 4.90
C HIS A 170 -32.96 18.13 4.33
N GLU A 171 -31.71 17.85 4.59
CA GLU A 171 -30.57 18.64 4.14
C GLU A 171 -29.74 17.83 3.17
N LEU A 172 -29.44 18.39 1.99
CA LEU A 172 -28.52 17.83 1.02
C LEU A 172 -27.42 18.84 0.72
N THR A 173 -26.16 18.48 1.01
CA THR A 173 -25.02 19.38 0.88
C THR A 173 -23.86 18.74 0.14
N LEU A 174 -23.17 19.56 -0.65
CA LEU A 174 -21.88 19.25 -1.24
C LEU A 174 -20.80 19.99 -0.44
N GLN A 175 -19.80 19.25 0.01
CA GLN A 175 -18.80 19.74 0.95
C GLN A 175 -17.40 19.44 0.48
N VAL A 176 -16.47 20.33 0.77
CA VAL A 176 -15.04 20.11 0.72
C VAL A 176 -14.55 19.79 2.13
N VAL A 177 -13.82 18.69 2.26
CA VAL A 177 -13.28 18.22 3.54
C VAL A 177 -11.76 18.25 3.47
N ALA A 178 -11.14 18.90 4.45
CA ALA A 178 -9.69 19.00 4.61
C ALA A 178 -9.24 18.16 5.81
N ALA A 179 -8.45 17.14 5.58
CA ALA A 179 -7.91 16.25 6.62
C ALA A 179 -6.48 16.66 7.01
N THR A 180 -6.17 16.61 8.30
CA THR A 180 -4.86 17.03 8.85
C THR A 180 -3.84 15.91 8.95
N ASN A 181 -4.17 14.69 8.58
CA ASN A 181 -3.30 13.52 8.77
C ASN A 181 -1.91 13.67 8.15
N ASN A 182 -1.85 14.28 6.97
CA ASN A 182 -0.62 14.40 6.20
C ASN A 182 0.29 15.55 6.66
N ILE A 183 -0.10 16.27 7.71
CA ILE A 183 0.76 17.26 8.38
C ILE A 183 1.78 16.56 9.29
N ARG A 184 1.51 15.32 9.71
CA ARG A 184 2.38 14.52 10.59
C ARG A 184 2.89 13.27 9.89
N PHE A 185 3.76 13.43 8.91
CA PHE A 185 4.29 12.35 8.06
C PHE A 185 5.29 11.42 8.74
N HIS A 186 5.67 11.67 9.98
CA HIS A 186 6.55 10.78 10.75
C HIS A 186 5.83 9.60 11.41
N LYS A 187 4.51 9.48 11.24
CA LYS A 187 3.73 8.33 11.74
C LYS A 187 3.58 7.27 10.66
N ALA A 188 4.07 6.08 10.94
CA ALA A 188 3.95 4.93 10.06
C ALA A 188 2.49 4.48 9.84
N LYS A 189 1.64 4.61 10.87
CA LYS A 189 0.20 4.28 10.79
C LYS A 189 -0.63 5.39 11.41
N ASN A 190 -1.54 5.94 10.63
CA ASN A 190 -2.50 6.92 11.11
C ASN A 190 -3.71 6.19 11.73
N ALA A 191 -3.85 6.25 13.05
CA ALA A 191 -4.98 5.68 13.77
C ALA A 191 -6.19 6.61 13.82
N PHE A 192 -5.96 7.93 13.78
CA PHE A 192 -7.01 8.95 13.82
C PHE A 192 -6.68 10.13 12.89
N SER A 193 -7.71 10.84 12.47
CA SER A 193 -7.61 12.04 11.63
C SER A 193 -8.53 13.11 12.16
N PHE A 194 -8.00 14.31 12.36
CA PHE A 194 -8.82 15.51 12.46
C PHE A 194 -9.11 16.04 11.06
N TYR A 195 -10.29 16.58 10.87
CA TYR A 195 -10.68 17.23 9.62
C TYR A 195 -11.66 18.35 9.87
N GLY A 196 -11.59 19.35 9.02
CA GLY A 196 -12.59 20.41 8.91
C GLY A 196 -13.30 20.28 7.57
N PHE A 197 -14.52 20.81 7.51
CA PHE A 197 -15.28 20.82 6.27
C PHE A 197 -16.13 22.08 6.16
N ALA A 198 -16.36 22.47 4.92
CA ALA A 198 -17.28 23.52 4.56
C ALA A 198 -17.98 23.19 3.25
N GLY A 199 -19.19 23.71 3.08
CA GLY A 199 -19.95 23.42 1.87
C GLY A 199 -21.23 24.20 1.77
N ALA A 200 -21.97 23.91 0.72
CA ALA A 200 -23.27 24.51 0.46
C ALA A 200 -24.24 23.46 -0.06
N GLY A 201 -25.51 23.75 0.07
CA GLY A 201 -26.57 22.86 -0.40
C GLY A 201 -27.96 23.45 -0.22
N ALA A 202 -28.92 22.58 -0.02
CA ALA A 202 -30.31 22.95 0.13
C ALA A 202 -30.89 22.28 1.39
N LEU A 203 -31.72 23.02 2.07
CA LEU A 203 -32.48 22.60 3.24
C LEU A 203 -33.99 22.66 2.91
N LEU A 204 -34.64 21.52 2.99
CA LEU A 204 -36.09 21.40 2.94
C LEU A 204 -36.60 21.20 4.37
N TRP A 205 -37.37 22.14 4.90
CA TRP A 205 -37.73 22.19 6.30
C TRP A 205 -39.22 22.43 6.53
N ASN A 206 -39.71 21.94 7.66
CA ASN A 206 -41.08 22.18 8.13
C ASN A 206 -41.05 22.35 9.64
N THR A 207 -41.72 23.38 10.14
CA THR A 207 -41.92 23.64 11.57
C THR A 207 -43.37 23.64 11.91
N GLN A 208 -43.70 23.00 13.01
CA GLN A 208 -45.05 22.91 13.58
C GLN A 208 -45.03 23.43 15.01
N VAL A 209 -46.11 24.10 15.40
CA VAL A 209 -46.35 24.64 16.75
C VAL A 209 -47.49 23.90 17.41
N GLY A 210 -47.29 23.45 18.63
CA GLY A 210 -48.33 22.86 19.47
C GLY A 210 -49.07 23.95 20.21
N ASN A 211 -50.06 24.54 19.55
CA ASN A 211 -50.86 25.63 20.09
C ASN A 211 -52.30 25.21 20.48
N MET A 212 -52.65 23.94 20.21
CA MET A 212 -53.98 23.41 20.53
C MET A 212 -53.88 22.14 21.37
N GLN A 213 -54.82 21.97 22.28
CA GLN A 213 -55.01 20.75 23.06
C GLN A 213 -55.49 19.59 22.15
N ALA A 214 -55.48 18.36 22.66
CA ALA A 214 -55.95 17.18 21.94
C ALA A 214 -57.42 17.27 21.47
N ASN A 215 -58.22 18.03 22.15
CA ASN A 215 -59.63 18.28 21.82
C ASN A 215 -59.83 19.36 20.74
N GLY A 216 -58.74 19.95 20.22
CA GLY A 216 -58.79 21.00 19.20
C GLY A 216 -59.08 22.42 19.76
N THR A 217 -59.12 22.60 21.08
CA THR A 217 -59.22 23.93 21.68
C THR A 217 -57.83 24.54 21.92
N PRO A 218 -57.70 25.88 21.85
CA PRO A 218 -56.45 26.54 22.23
C PRO A 218 -56.07 26.20 23.68
N PHE A 219 -54.76 26.20 23.97
CA PHE A 219 -54.30 26.10 25.37
C PHE A 219 -54.77 27.33 26.17
N ASP A 220 -55.29 27.11 27.36
CA ASP A 220 -55.51 28.16 28.30
C ASP A 220 -54.37 28.21 29.32
N PHE A 221 -53.61 29.29 29.28
CA PHE A 221 -52.47 29.50 30.17
C PHE A 221 -52.84 30.43 31.34
N ALA A 222 -54.11 30.90 31.43
CA ALA A 222 -54.53 31.72 32.49
C ALA A 222 -54.44 31.00 33.85
N GLY A 223 -53.79 31.63 34.81
CA GLY A 223 -53.59 31.04 36.13
C GLY A 223 -52.48 29.96 36.25
N TRP A 224 -51.74 29.73 35.24
CA TRP A 224 -50.56 28.83 35.35
C TRP A 224 -49.52 29.46 36.28
N PRO A 225 -48.93 28.67 37.23
CA PRO A 225 -47.98 29.21 38.21
C PRO A 225 -46.68 29.60 37.54
N VAL A 226 -46.32 30.88 37.72
CA VAL A 226 -45.05 31.47 37.22
C VAL A 226 -44.18 31.95 38.37
N ASP A 227 -42.92 32.06 38.16
CA ASP A 227 -41.97 32.69 39.08
C ASP A 227 -41.98 34.23 38.94
N ALA A 228 -41.14 34.91 39.71
CA ALA A 228 -41.02 36.38 39.70
C ALA A 228 -40.55 36.95 38.35
N ASN A 229 -40.00 36.09 37.46
CA ASN A 229 -39.52 36.48 36.14
C ASN A 229 -40.49 36.11 35.01
N GLY A 230 -41.73 35.65 35.34
CA GLY A 230 -42.70 35.23 34.36
C GLY A 230 -42.40 33.87 33.70
N VAL A 231 -41.54 33.06 34.30
CA VAL A 231 -41.18 31.72 33.83
C VAL A 231 -42.06 30.70 34.55
N LEU A 232 -42.59 29.71 33.84
CA LEU A 232 -43.36 28.61 34.44
C LEU A 232 -42.56 27.93 35.56
N THR A 233 -43.21 27.70 36.69
CA THR A 233 -42.62 26.93 37.80
C THR A 233 -42.27 25.51 37.34
N THR A 234 -41.38 24.84 38.05
CA THR A 234 -40.88 23.50 37.65
C THR A 234 -42.03 22.48 37.47
N ASP A 235 -43.09 22.56 38.25
CA ASP A 235 -44.21 21.64 38.12
C ASP A 235 -45.09 22.02 36.93
N ALA A 236 -45.37 23.31 36.72
CA ALA A 236 -46.06 23.80 35.54
C ALA A 236 -45.28 23.45 34.23
N GLN A 237 -43.95 23.52 34.26
CA GLN A 237 -43.13 23.06 33.11
C GLN A 237 -43.36 21.57 32.81
N LYS A 238 -43.45 20.72 33.83
CA LYS A 238 -43.73 19.27 33.65
C LYS A 238 -45.14 19.07 33.07
N ASP A 239 -46.11 19.79 33.58
CA ASP A 239 -47.50 19.70 33.11
C ASP A 239 -47.62 20.19 31.68
N TYR A 240 -46.98 21.31 31.33
CA TYR A 240 -46.94 21.80 29.96
C TYR A 240 -46.25 20.79 29.01
N LYS A 241 -45.11 20.27 29.42
CA LYS A 241 -44.41 19.23 28.66
C LYS A 241 -45.26 17.96 28.47
N LYS A 242 -46.05 17.58 29.45
CA LYS A 242 -47.01 16.47 29.35
C LYS A 242 -48.16 16.81 28.38
N ALA A 243 -48.72 17.98 28.48
CA ALA A 243 -49.79 18.44 27.60
C ALA A 243 -49.36 18.52 26.15
N LEU A 244 -48.11 18.92 25.87
CA LEU A 244 -47.55 18.97 24.52
C LEU A 244 -47.35 17.57 23.88
N LYS A 245 -47.37 16.47 24.64
CA LYS A 245 -47.32 15.12 24.04
C LYS A 245 -48.59 14.79 23.27
N ASP A 246 -49.72 15.23 23.81
CA ASP A 246 -51.05 14.96 23.28
C ASP A 246 -51.60 16.15 22.45
N ALA A 247 -50.84 17.24 22.34
CA ALA A 247 -51.20 18.45 21.64
C ALA A 247 -51.36 18.24 20.13
N THR A 248 -52.32 18.95 19.54
CA THR A 248 -52.43 19.09 18.09
C THR A 248 -51.42 20.12 17.60
N TYR A 249 -50.55 19.72 16.70
CA TYR A 249 -49.50 20.57 16.12
C TYR A 249 -49.99 21.15 14.80
N VAL A 250 -49.93 22.48 14.69
CA VAL A 250 -50.31 23.25 13.51
C VAL A 250 -49.07 23.60 12.72
N ASP A 251 -49.18 23.55 11.40
CA ASP A 251 -48.10 23.89 10.47
C ASP A 251 -47.85 25.42 10.48
N ALA A 252 -46.74 25.83 11.08
CA ALA A 252 -46.33 27.22 11.13
C ALA A 252 -45.84 27.75 9.77
N ASN A 253 -45.30 26.90 8.93
CA ASN A 253 -44.75 27.30 7.64
C ASN A 253 -45.81 27.83 6.67
N ARG A 254 -47.04 27.32 6.75
CA ARG A 254 -48.13 27.75 5.87
C ARG A 254 -48.36 29.27 5.96
N ALA A 255 -48.33 29.82 7.16
CA ALA A 255 -48.48 31.25 7.39
C ALA A 255 -47.19 32.03 7.13
N ASN A 256 -46.08 31.58 7.66
CA ASN A 256 -44.80 32.31 7.65
C ASN A 256 -44.18 32.41 6.27
N LEU A 257 -44.22 31.34 5.45
CA LEU A 257 -43.62 31.34 4.11
C LEU A 257 -44.41 32.15 3.10
N THR A 258 -45.70 32.28 3.26
CA THR A 258 -46.56 33.05 2.35
C THR A 258 -46.17 34.55 2.35
N ASN A 259 -45.75 35.07 3.47
CA ASN A 259 -45.45 36.49 3.66
C ASN A 259 -44.03 36.86 3.23
N LYS A 260 -43.11 35.87 3.01
CA LYS A 260 -41.69 36.13 2.74
C LYS A 260 -41.21 35.78 1.32
N GLY A 261 -42.12 35.34 0.43
CA GLY A 261 -41.80 35.04 -0.96
C GLY A 261 -40.78 33.88 -1.15
N GLN A 262 -40.68 33.00 -0.17
CA GLN A 262 -39.77 31.84 -0.22
C GLN A 262 -40.40 30.69 -0.99
N ALA A 263 -39.52 29.87 -1.61
CA ALA A 263 -39.97 28.65 -2.27
C ALA A 263 -40.62 27.69 -1.27
N LYS A 264 -41.84 27.28 -1.54
CA LYS A 264 -42.62 26.38 -0.69
C LYS A 264 -43.19 25.23 -1.50
N PHE A 265 -43.34 24.09 -0.84
CA PHE A 265 -43.92 22.88 -1.38
C PHE A 265 -44.94 22.30 -0.41
N ASP A 266 -46.13 22.07 -0.85
CA ASP A 266 -47.15 21.40 -0.04
C ASP A 266 -47.03 19.89 -0.30
N ILE A 267 -46.72 19.13 0.75
CA ILE A 267 -46.61 17.67 0.72
C ILE A 267 -47.57 17.11 1.79
N GLY A 268 -48.70 16.59 1.35
CA GLY A 268 -49.80 16.22 2.25
C GLY A 268 -50.41 17.42 2.91
N ASP A 269 -50.50 17.39 4.24
CA ASP A 269 -51.01 18.47 5.09
C ASP A 269 -49.97 19.50 5.54
N LYS A 270 -48.72 19.33 5.10
CA LYS A 270 -47.57 20.14 5.53
C LYS A 270 -46.99 20.99 4.42
N THR A 271 -46.67 22.22 4.77
CA THR A 271 -45.97 23.16 3.90
C THR A 271 -44.46 23.12 4.20
N TRP A 272 -43.67 22.73 3.24
CA TRP A 272 -42.22 22.66 3.33
C TRP A 272 -41.59 23.89 2.69
N GLY A 273 -40.65 24.51 3.40
CA GLY A 273 -39.80 25.56 2.85
C GLY A 273 -38.52 25.00 2.27
N LEU A 274 -38.09 25.52 1.13
CA LEU A 274 -36.78 25.18 0.52
C LEU A 274 -35.91 26.42 0.54
N VAL A 275 -34.71 26.28 1.12
CA VAL A 275 -33.73 27.38 1.21
C VAL A 275 -32.32 26.87 0.93
N PRO A 276 -31.44 27.76 0.42
CA PRO A 276 -30.03 27.47 0.37
C PRO A 276 -29.46 27.38 1.78
N ALA A 277 -28.50 26.49 1.98
CA ALA A 277 -27.82 26.29 3.24
C ALA A 277 -26.30 26.31 3.05
N LEU A 278 -25.60 27.01 3.94
CA LEU A 278 -24.17 26.94 4.09
C LEU A 278 -23.84 26.08 5.31
N VAL A 279 -22.89 25.19 5.17
CA VAL A 279 -22.49 24.30 6.24
C VAL A 279 -21.01 24.40 6.52
N GLY A 280 -20.64 24.26 7.79
CA GLY A 280 -19.27 24.17 8.24
C GLY A 280 -19.17 23.32 9.49
N GLY A 281 -18.01 22.72 9.71
CA GLY A 281 -17.85 21.91 10.90
C GLY A 281 -16.48 21.28 11.03
N LEU A 282 -16.33 20.57 12.13
CA LEU A 282 -15.12 19.85 12.49
C LEU A 282 -15.47 18.40 12.79
N GLY A 283 -14.51 17.52 12.60
CA GLY A 283 -14.67 16.12 12.93
C GLY A 283 -13.36 15.45 13.29
N VAL A 284 -13.51 14.33 13.99
CA VAL A 284 -12.43 13.40 14.24
C VAL A 284 -12.86 12.02 13.76
N GLN A 285 -11.97 11.34 13.08
CA GLN A 285 -12.18 10.02 12.52
C GLN A 285 -11.14 9.06 13.08
N PHE A 286 -11.59 7.91 13.60
CA PHE A 286 -10.75 6.84 14.11
C PHE A 286 -10.79 5.65 13.16
N LYS A 287 -9.64 5.17 12.77
CA LYS A 287 -9.50 4.00 11.92
C LYS A 287 -9.70 2.73 12.77
N LEU A 288 -10.80 2.01 12.56
CA LEU A 288 -11.06 0.72 13.21
C LEU A 288 -10.44 -0.44 12.42
N GLY A 289 -10.21 -0.23 11.14
CA GLY A 289 -9.60 -1.19 10.23
C GLY A 289 -9.48 -0.62 8.82
N ASP A 290 -9.08 -1.44 7.85
CA ASP A 290 -8.94 -0.98 6.46
C ASP A 290 -10.25 -0.56 5.81
N ARG A 291 -11.36 -1.10 6.28
CA ARG A 291 -12.68 -0.93 5.69
C ARG A 291 -13.59 -0.06 6.51
N VAL A 292 -13.34 0.10 7.80
CA VAL A 292 -14.28 0.74 8.72
C VAL A 292 -13.57 1.80 9.54
N SER A 293 -14.22 2.93 9.69
CA SER A 293 -13.81 4.04 10.55
C SER A 293 -14.97 4.52 11.40
N LEU A 294 -14.68 5.01 12.60
CA LEU A 294 -15.61 5.67 13.50
C LEU A 294 -15.41 7.17 13.37
N GLN A 295 -16.50 7.92 13.24
CA GLN A 295 -16.48 9.36 13.02
C GLN A 295 -17.28 10.08 14.10
N PHE A 296 -16.76 11.22 14.58
CA PHE A 296 -17.46 12.15 15.43
C PHE A 296 -17.42 13.51 14.74
N GLU A 297 -18.56 14.09 14.49
CA GLU A 297 -18.68 15.37 13.80
C GLU A 297 -19.56 16.34 14.56
N ASP A 298 -19.19 17.61 14.54
CA ASP A 298 -20.01 18.73 14.93
C ASP A 298 -20.15 19.68 13.74
N LYS A 299 -21.38 19.87 13.28
CA LYS A 299 -21.75 20.61 12.08
C LYS A 299 -22.68 21.75 12.44
N ILE A 300 -22.39 22.94 11.89
CA ILE A 300 -23.26 24.10 11.93
C ILE A 300 -23.82 24.34 10.53
N THR A 301 -25.13 24.54 10.44
CA THR A 301 -25.83 24.93 9.21
C THR A 301 -26.41 26.31 9.37
N TRP A 302 -26.12 27.19 8.45
CA TRP A 302 -26.63 28.55 8.36
C TRP A 302 -27.47 28.70 7.10
N THR A 303 -28.71 29.24 7.29
CA THR A 303 -29.66 29.44 6.18
C THR A 303 -30.04 30.90 5.98
N GLY A 304 -29.62 31.79 6.90
CA GLY A 304 -30.03 33.20 6.90
C GLY A 304 -31.49 33.43 7.28
N LEU A 305 -32.19 32.37 7.72
CA LEU A 305 -33.57 32.48 8.19
C LEU A 305 -33.63 32.76 9.69
N ASP A 306 -34.76 33.26 10.12
CA ASP A 306 -35.13 33.62 11.46
C ASP A 306 -36.56 33.15 11.77
N ILE A 307 -36.92 32.01 11.25
CA ILE A 307 -38.27 31.43 11.37
C ILE A 307 -38.26 29.91 11.49
N LEU A 308 -37.09 29.31 11.72
CA LEU A 308 -36.99 27.86 11.81
C LEU A 308 -37.64 27.29 13.06
N ASP A 309 -37.75 28.09 14.10
CA ASP A 309 -38.48 27.80 15.35
C ASP A 309 -39.93 28.30 15.38
N ALA A 310 -40.44 28.76 14.24
CA ALA A 310 -41.74 29.37 14.05
C ALA A 310 -41.93 30.75 14.73
N THR A 311 -40.84 31.36 15.21
CA THR A 311 -40.85 32.72 15.81
C THR A 311 -40.02 33.64 14.93
N GLU A 312 -40.35 34.90 14.87
CA GLU A 312 -39.62 35.89 14.08
C GLU A 312 -39.03 36.94 15.01
N SER A 313 -37.71 37.23 14.86
CA SER A 313 -37.01 38.20 15.70
C SER A 313 -37.55 39.62 15.61
N SER A 314 -38.25 39.95 14.52
CA SER A 314 -38.95 41.25 14.41
C SER A 314 -39.97 41.51 15.55
N PHE A 315 -40.49 40.43 16.11
CA PHE A 315 -41.36 40.50 17.30
C PHE A 315 -40.58 40.58 18.62
N MET A 316 -39.29 40.18 18.58
CA MET A 316 -38.41 40.07 19.75
C MET A 316 -37.44 41.22 19.91
N GLN A 317 -37.38 42.16 18.93
CA GLN A 317 -36.42 43.26 18.87
C GLN A 317 -34.95 42.82 18.87
N ASN A 318 -34.66 41.58 18.53
CA ASN A 318 -33.33 41.11 18.25
C ASN A 318 -33.19 40.85 16.73
N ASN A 319 -31.96 40.76 16.21
CA ASN A 319 -31.67 40.55 14.79
C ASN A 319 -30.90 39.23 14.56
N ASP A 320 -31.07 38.29 15.48
CA ASP A 320 -30.36 37.02 15.46
C ASP A 320 -31.00 36.07 14.47
N LYS A 321 -30.16 35.38 13.69
CA LYS A 321 -30.55 34.37 12.72
C LYS A 321 -30.46 32.99 13.33
N ASP A 322 -31.41 32.14 13.00
CA ASP A 322 -31.39 30.73 13.46
C ASP A 322 -30.18 29.98 12.91
N LEU A 323 -29.50 29.27 13.80
CA LEU A 323 -28.42 28.37 13.47
C LEU A 323 -28.79 26.94 13.87
N ILE A 324 -28.48 26.01 12.98
CA ILE A 324 -28.69 24.59 13.23
C ILE A 324 -27.34 23.94 13.58
N ASN A 325 -27.24 23.34 14.75
CA ASN A 325 -26.13 22.54 15.17
C ASN A 325 -26.49 21.05 15.14
N TYR A 326 -25.61 20.23 14.57
CA TYR A 326 -25.78 18.78 14.48
C TYR A 326 -24.52 18.08 14.95
N ALA A 327 -24.54 17.54 16.17
CA ALA A 327 -23.50 16.72 16.74
C ALA A 327 -23.80 15.24 16.50
N SER A 328 -22.90 14.53 15.82
CA SER A 328 -23.16 13.17 15.37
C SER A 328 -22.00 12.20 15.58
N VAL A 329 -22.37 10.93 15.68
CA VAL A 329 -21.47 9.77 15.65
C VAL A 329 -21.82 8.94 14.43
N GLY A 330 -20.81 8.51 13.68
CA GLY A 330 -21.01 7.77 12.45
C GLY A 330 -19.99 6.69 12.20
N LEU A 331 -20.31 5.84 11.25
CA LEU A 331 -19.41 4.82 10.72
C LEU A 331 -19.14 5.12 9.24
N GLY A 332 -17.88 5.09 8.87
CA GLY A 332 -17.43 5.18 7.49
C GLY A 332 -16.99 3.81 6.94
N PHE A 333 -17.48 3.44 5.76
CA PHE A 333 -17.18 2.19 5.08
C PHE A 333 -16.42 2.46 3.79
N ASN A 334 -15.20 1.96 3.67
CA ASN A 334 -14.38 2.09 2.48
C ASN A 334 -14.80 1.09 1.40
N LEU A 335 -15.33 1.60 0.29
CA LEU A 335 -15.85 0.83 -0.83
C LEU A 335 -14.85 0.79 -1.98
N GLY A 336 -14.43 -0.41 -2.38
CA GLY A 336 -13.50 -0.61 -3.50
C GLY A 336 -12.79 -1.97 -3.43
N ASN A 337 -12.20 -2.37 -4.55
CA ASN A 337 -11.42 -3.60 -4.62
C ASN A 337 -10.00 -3.36 -4.08
N LYS A 338 -9.59 -4.05 -3.01
CA LYS A 338 -8.26 -3.92 -2.39
C LYS A 338 -7.09 -4.21 -3.34
N LYS A 339 -7.28 -5.04 -4.37
CA LYS A 339 -6.23 -5.35 -5.36
C LYS A 339 -5.96 -4.21 -6.36
N ARG A 340 -6.85 -3.21 -6.45
CA ARG A 340 -6.76 -2.11 -7.43
C ARG A 340 -6.90 -0.72 -6.84
N ASN A 341 -7.36 -0.61 -5.60
CA ASN A 341 -7.58 0.66 -4.93
C ASN A 341 -6.95 0.63 -3.56
N VAL A 342 -6.19 1.65 -3.25
CA VAL A 342 -5.71 1.91 -1.90
C VAL A 342 -6.86 2.44 -1.03
N GLN A 343 -6.66 2.48 0.27
CA GLN A 343 -7.54 3.19 1.18
C GLN A 343 -7.75 4.65 0.73
N PRO A 344 -8.76 5.35 1.23
CA PRO A 344 -8.89 6.79 0.96
C PRO A 344 -7.59 7.53 1.26
N LEU A 345 -7.20 8.45 0.36
CA LEU A 345 -5.86 9.05 0.38
C LEU A 345 -5.53 9.84 1.66
N TRP A 346 -6.52 10.29 2.42
CA TRP A 346 -6.25 10.94 3.71
C TRP A 346 -5.73 9.97 4.79
N TRP A 347 -5.81 8.64 4.55
CA TRP A 347 -5.16 7.61 5.37
C TRP A 347 -3.78 7.20 4.87
N VAL A 348 -3.39 7.64 3.67
CA VAL A 348 -2.12 7.31 3.01
C VAL A 348 -1.15 8.48 3.17
N ASN A 349 0.03 8.21 3.71
CA ASN A 349 1.07 9.22 3.78
C ASN A 349 1.75 9.38 2.40
N PRO A 350 1.74 10.57 1.79
CA PRO A 350 2.37 10.79 0.50
C PRO A 350 3.90 10.61 0.51
N MET A 351 4.52 10.68 1.68
CA MET A 351 5.98 10.56 1.86
C MET A 351 6.44 9.11 2.12
N ASP A 352 5.53 8.17 2.28
CA ASP A 352 5.87 6.76 2.58
C ASP A 352 6.85 6.16 1.57
N HIS A 353 6.72 6.51 0.27
CA HIS A 353 7.63 6.01 -0.75
C HIS A 353 9.08 6.50 -0.56
N ILE A 354 9.27 7.74 -0.09
CA ILE A 354 10.60 8.30 0.16
C ILE A 354 11.24 7.58 1.35
N TYR A 355 10.50 7.42 2.45
CA TYR A 355 11.02 6.70 3.62
C TYR A 355 11.31 5.24 3.32
N ASN A 356 10.52 4.60 2.43
CA ASN A 356 10.78 3.26 1.94
C ASN A 356 12.07 3.16 1.16
N GLU A 357 12.29 4.07 0.20
CA GLU A 357 13.52 4.09 -0.59
C GLU A 357 14.76 4.41 0.27
N MET A 358 14.62 5.23 1.29
CA MET A 358 15.71 5.49 2.25
C MET A 358 16.04 4.27 3.11
N ALA A 359 15.01 3.51 3.52
CA ALA A 359 15.19 2.35 4.40
C ALA A 359 15.59 1.07 3.64
N ALA A 360 15.11 0.90 2.41
CA ALA A 360 15.36 -0.25 1.55
C ALA A 360 15.28 0.18 0.07
N PRO A 361 16.37 0.67 -0.51
CA PRO A 361 16.39 1.18 -1.88
C PRO A 361 15.99 0.09 -2.89
N ARG A 362 14.90 0.32 -3.61
CA ARG A 362 14.42 -0.57 -4.68
C ARG A 362 14.32 0.13 -6.03
N HIS A 363 14.14 1.45 -6.00
CA HIS A 363 13.99 2.30 -7.16
C HIS A 363 15.07 3.39 -7.25
N MET A 364 15.88 3.54 -6.20
CA MET A 364 16.96 4.53 -6.19
C MET A 364 18.10 4.07 -7.11
N MET A 365 18.52 4.91 -8.05
CA MET A 365 19.80 4.75 -8.73
C MET A 365 20.92 5.18 -7.80
N LEU A 366 21.69 4.21 -7.35
CA LEU A 366 22.95 4.52 -6.67
C LEU A 366 24.02 4.68 -7.76
N PRO A 367 24.91 5.66 -7.66
CA PRO A 367 26.06 5.72 -8.54
C PRO A 367 26.90 4.45 -8.34
N ASP A 368 27.35 3.87 -9.43
CA ASP A 368 28.30 2.77 -9.35
C ASP A 368 29.51 3.25 -8.55
N PRO A 369 29.97 2.49 -7.54
CA PRO A 369 31.16 2.87 -6.79
C PRO A 369 32.35 2.84 -7.74
N VAL A 370 32.85 4.00 -8.10
CA VAL A 370 34.10 4.12 -8.85
C VAL A 370 35.23 3.91 -7.84
N LEU A 371 35.76 2.71 -7.80
CA LEU A 371 36.92 2.40 -7.01
C LEU A 371 38.17 2.84 -7.80
N ALA A 372 39.14 3.44 -7.13
CA ALA A 372 40.38 3.81 -7.74
C ALA A 372 41.15 2.54 -8.14
N ASP A 373 41.68 2.53 -9.35
CA ASP A 373 42.52 1.48 -9.97
C ASP A 373 43.62 2.23 -10.72
N ASP A 374 44.81 2.33 -10.08
CA ASP A 374 45.88 3.24 -10.52
C ASP A 374 46.69 2.67 -11.65
N ASP A 375 46.91 1.37 -11.69
CA ASP A 375 47.65 0.67 -12.74
C ASP A 375 46.75 0.10 -13.85
N LYS A 376 45.40 0.13 -13.64
CA LYS A 376 44.39 -0.27 -14.62
C LYS A 376 44.46 -1.75 -15.04
N ASP A 377 44.76 -2.57 -14.08
CA ASP A 377 44.75 -4.04 -14.25
C ASP A 377 43.35 -4.66 -14.11
N GLY A 378 42.34 -3.88 -13.63
CA GLY A 378 40.97 -4.29 -13.42
C GLY A 378 40.65 -4.68 -11.98
N VAL A 379 41.60 -4.57 -11.04
CA VAL A 379 41.45 -4.79 -9.62
C VAL A 379 41.63 -3.45 -8.91
N ALA A 380 40.67 -3.08 -8.06
CA ALA A 380 40.73 -1.81 -7.35
C ALA A 380 41.86 -1.81 -6.31
N ASN A 381 42.53 -0.67 -6.11
CA ASN A 381 43.68 -0.48 -5.20
C ASN A 381 43.50 -1.10 -3.80
N GLN A 382 42.27 -1.09 -3.27
CA GLN A 382 41.99 -1.66 -1.94
C GLN A 382 42.00 -3.18 -1.90
N PHE A 383 41.90 -3.85 -3.05
CA PHE A 383 41.91 -5.31 -3.19
C PHE A 383 43.17 -5.78 -3.89
N ASP A 384 43.95 -4.86 -4.45
CA ASP A 384 45.16 -5.10 -5.21
C ASP A 384 46.36 -5.27 -4.29
N LYS A 385 47.05 -6.38 -4.44
CA LYS A 385 48.32 -6.69 -3.75
C LYS A 385 49.54 -6.34 -4.57
N CYS A 386 49.39 -6.15 -5.87
CA CYS A 386 50.45 -5.88 -6.80
C CYS A 386 50.19 -4.54 -7.54
N PRO A 387 50.32 -3.39 -6.85
CA PRO A 387 49.80 -2.09 -7.30
C PRO A 387 50.52 -1.46 -8.50
N ASP A 388 51.53 -2.13 -9.05
CA ASP A 388 52.31 -1.68 -10.21
C ASP A 388 52.27 -2.71 -11.36
N THR A 389 51.17 -3.46 -11.51
CA THR A 389 51.02 -4.42 -12.58
C THR A 389 51.00 -3.73 -13.95
N GLN A 390 51.77 -4.23 -14.91
CA GLN A 390 51.82 -3.63 -16.23
C GLN A 390 50.47 -3.71 -16.94
N ALA A 391 50.02 -2.60 -17.51
CA ALA A 391 48.72 -2.51 -18.20
C ALA A 391 48.58 -3.55 -19.31
N GLY A 392 47.47 -4.32 -19.28
CA GLY A 392 47.17 -5.36 -20.26
C GLY A 392 47.67 -6.74 -19.91
N VAL A 393 48.38 -6.92 -18.80
CA VAL A 393 48.75 -8.23 -18.26
C VAL A 393 47.49 -8.83 -17.62
N LYS A 394 47.31 -10.13 -17.77
CA LYS A 394 46.23 -10.85 -17.07
C LYS A 394 46.60 -11.05 -15.61
N VAL A 395 45.70 -10.65 -14.72
CA VAL A 395 45.91 -10.74 -13.27
C VAL A 395 44.92 -11.72 -12.62
N ASP A 396 45.27 -12.15 -11.44
CA ASP A 396 44.38 -12.90 -10.57
C ASP A 396 43.37 -11.98 -9.84
N ALA A 397 42.54 -12.54 -8.97
CA ALA A 397 41.55 -11.77 -8.18
C ALA A 397 42.17 -10.78 -7.17
N THR A 398 43.51 -10.80 -7.00
CA THR A 398 44.25 -9.93 -6.09
C THR A 398 45.15 -8.94 -6.81
N GLY A 399 45.01 -8.77 -8.14
CA GLY A 399 45.77 -7.81 -8.94
C GLY A 399 47.19 -8.27 -9.29
N CYS A 400 47.57 -9.49 -8.92
CA CYS A 400 48.90 -9.98 -9.24
C CYS A 400 48.89 -10.72 -10.57
N PRO A 401 49.95 -10.58 -11.40
CA PRO A 401 50.09 -11.30 -12.65
C PRO A 401 49.86 -12.80 -12.46
N LEU A 402 49.13 -13.41 -13.39
CA LEU A 402 48.87 -14.84 -13.35
C LEU A 402 50.20 -15.59 -13.52
N ASP A 403 50.40 -16.62 -12.70
CA ASP A 403 51.45 -17.64 -12.76
C ASP A 403 50.73 -18.99 -12.70
N THR A 404 50.54 -19.62 -13.88
CA THR A 404 49.64 -20.76 -14.05
C THR A 404 50.16 -22.03 -13.39
N ASP A 405 51.48 -22.25 -13.33
CA ASP A 405 52.10 -23.45 -12.76
C ASP A 405 52.84 -23.20 -11.44
N GLY A 406 52.95 -21.94 -11.01
CA GLY A 406 53.57 -21.58 -9.74
C GLY A 406 55.07 -21.73 -9.70
N ASP A 407 55.73 -21.57 -10.82
CA ASP A 407 57.19 -21.71 -10.94
C ASP A 407 57.93 -20.41 -10.59
N GLY A 408 57.18 -19.29 -10.39
CA GLY A 408 57.69 -17.98 -10.03
C GLY A 408 57.95 -17.06 -11.22
N VAL A 409 57.65 -17.45 -12.44
CA VAL A 409 57.69 -16.63 -13.65
C VAL A 409 56.26 -16.37 -14.12
N PRO A 410 55.80 -15.11 -14.16
CA PRO A 410 54.45 -14.81 -14.60
C PRO A 410 54.18 -15.23 -16.05
N ASP A 411 52.93 -15.68 -16.33
CA ASP A 411 52.47 -16.20 -17.64
C ASP A 411 52.85 -15.30 -18.83
N TYR A 412 52.90 -13.96 -18.65
CA TYR A 412 53.24 -13.03 -19.73
C TYR A 412 54.74 -12.99 -20.06
N MET A 413 55.58 -13.50 -19.17
CA MET A 413 57.05 -13.61 -19.34
C MET A 413 57.49 -15.06 -19.54
N ASP A 414 56.59 -16.00 -19.27
CA ASP A 414 56.86 -17.42 -19.27
C ASP A 414 56.74 -18.03 -20.67
N LYS A 415 57.82 -18.69 -21.12
CA LYS A 415 57.86 -19.41 -22.39
C LYS A 415 57.35 -20.85 -22.29
N GLU A 416 57.27 -21.39 -21.07
CA GLU A 416 56.77 -22.74 -20.80
C GLU A 416 55.68 -22.69 -19.74
N LEU A 417 54.47 -22.23 -20.11
CA LEU A 417 53.31 -21.97 -19.23
C LEU A 417 52.91 -23.11 -18.27
N ILE A 418 53.49 -24.28 -18.41
CA ILE A 418 53.29 -25.45 -17.55
C ILE A 418 54.60 -26.21 -17.43
N THR A 419 55.41 -25.82 -16.47
CA THR A 419 56.64 -26.51 -16.14
C THR A 419 56.41 -27.59 -15.10
N PRO A 420 56.68 -28.86 -15.38
CA PRO A 420 56.54 -29.92 -14.39
C PRO A 420 57.41 -29.66 -13.15
N THR A 421 56.85 -29.86 -11.95
CA THR A 421 57.52 -29.57 -10.67
C THR A 421 58.88 -30.29 -10.50
N TYR A 422 59.10 -31.42 -11.18
CA TYR A 422 60.40 -32.13 -11.18
C TYR A 422 61.40 -31.50 -12.10
N CYS A 423 61.04 -30.56 -12.95
CA CYS A 423 61.90 -29.78 -13.82
C CYS A 423 62.33 -28.45 -13.22
N GLN A 424 61.90 -28.14 -12.05
CA GLN A 424 62.29 -26.92 -11.30
C GLN A 424 63.70 -27.10 -10.67
N PRO A 425 64.45 -26.02 -10.49
CA PRO A 425 64.14 -24.63 -10.76
C PRO A 425 64.20 -24.28 -12.25
N VAL A 426 63.34 -23.31 -12.66
CA VAL A 426 63.26 -22.77 -14.01
C VAL A 426 64.29 -21.68 -14.26
N ASP A 427 64.56 -21.36 -15.53
CA ASP A 427 65.33 -20.18 -15.87
C ASP A 427 64.53 -18.88 -15.85
N ALA A 428 65.13 -17.76 -16.26
CA ALA A 428 64.48 -16.45 -16.25
C ALA A 428 63.29 -16.34 -17.24
N ASP A 429 63.18 -17.26 -18.15
CA ASP A 429 62.11 -17.35 -19.16
C ASP A 429 61.06 -18.42 -18.82
N GLY A 430 61.06 -18.98 -17.59
CA GLY A 430 60.11 -20.01 -17.12
C GLY A 430 60.42 -21.44 -17.67
N VAL A 431 61.51 -21.64 -18.33
CA VAL A 431 61.82 -22.94 -18.94
C VAL A 431 62.55 -23.84 -17.95
N GLY A 432 61.95 -24.97 -17.63
CA GLY A 432 62.50 -25.96 -16.69
C GLY A 432 63.52 -26.89 -17.29
N LYS A 433 64.62 -27.16 -16.57
CA LYS A 433 65.56 -28.24 -16.91
C LYS A 433 65.12 -29.53 -16.23
N CYS A 434 64.43 -30.36 -17.00
CA CYS A 434 64.03 -31.67 -16.50
C CYS A 434 65.25 -32.57 -16.34
N PRO A 435 65.54 -33.15 -15.14
CA PRO A 435 66.52 -34.17 -14.98
C PRO A 435 66.07 -35.41 -15.82
N CYS A 436 66.83 -35.83 -16.78
CA CYS A 436 66.57 -37.08 -17.43
C CYS A 436 66.70 -38.23 -16.40
N PRO A 437 65.60 -38.98 -16.13
CA PRO A 437 65.72 -40.18 -15.32
C PRO A 437 66.73 -41.13 -16.03
N ASP A 438 67.58 -41.79 -15.26
CA ASP A 438 68.52 -42.81 -15.77
C ASP A 438 67.76 -43.87 -16.57
N GLY A 439 67.80 -43.75 -17.92
CA GLY A 439 67.01 -44.62 -18.78
C GLY A 439 66.46 -44.00 -20.05
N CYS A 440 66.67 -42.71 -20.32
CA CYS A 440 66.33 -42.11 -21.62
C CYS A 440 67.27 -42.64 -22.73
N LYS A 441 67.06 -43.88 -23.07
CA LYS A 441 67.47 -44.39 -24.37
C LYS A 441 66.39 -44.02 -25.36
N THR A 442 66.74 -43.28 -26.36
CA THR A 442 66.00 -43.03 -27.60
C THR A 442 65.69 -44.32 -28.29
N ASP A 443 64.72 -45.07 -27.86
CA ASP A 443 64.15 -46.20 -28.57
C ASP A 443 62.64 -46.18 -28.49
N GLY A 444 61.97 -45.74 -29.56
CA GLY A 444 60.62 -46.09 -29.94
C GLY A 444 59.54 -45.57 -29.02
N ALA A 445 59.35 -44.26 -28.94
CA ALA A 445 58.02 -43.72 -28.52
C ALA A 445 56.99 -44.18 -29.56
N GLY A 446 56.03 -45.01 -29.16
CA GLY A 446 54.91 -45.42 -30.02
C GLY A 446 54.28 -44.17 -30.64
N VAL A 447 53.86 -44.29 -31.88
CA VAL A 447 53.42 -43.24 -32.81
C VAL A 447 52.36 -42.27 -32.19
N CYS A 448 51.86 -42.50 -30.97
CA CYS A 448 50.78 -41.76 -30.32
C CYS A 448 51.16 -41.04 -28.99
N GLY A 449 52.48 -41.03 -28.64
CA GLY A 449 52.94 -40.37 -27.39
C GLY A 449 52.82 -38.86 -27.36
N ASN A 450 52.46 -38.22 -28.46
CA ASN A 450 52.28 -36.78 -28.58
C ASN A 450 50.83 -36.31 -28.30
N ILE A 451 49.86 -37.19 -27.96
CA ILE A 451 48.53 -36.82 -27.56
C ILE A 451 48.49 -36.86 -26.04
N GLY A 452 48.52 -35.70 -25.42
CA GLY A 452 48.46 -35.54 -23.95
C GLY A 452 47.18 -36.06 -23.33
N ALA A 453 47.30 -36.60 -22.12
CA ALA A 453 46.11 -36.88 -21.30
C ALA A 453 45.56 -35.57 -20.69
N GLY A 454 44.24 -35.46 -20.59
CA GLY A 454 43.59 -34.28 -20.00
C GLY A 454 42.20 -34.57 -19.48
N SER A 455 41.58 -33.56 -18.93
CA SER A 455 40.20 -33.65 -18.42
C SER A 455 39.37 -32.43 -18.78
N VAL A 456 38.12 -32.64 -19.07
CA VAL A 456 37.12 -31.61 -19.36
C VAL A 456 36.13 -31.53 -18.19
N MET A 457 35.97 -30.35 -17.61
CA MET A 457 35.04 -30.12 -16.49
C MET A 457 33.67 -29.66 -16.97
N PHE A 458 32.65 -30.15 -16.30
CA PHE A 458 31.27 -29.81 -16.53
C PHE A 458 30.66 -29.15 -15.27
N SER A 459 29.73 -28.25 -15.48
CA SER A 459 28.96 -27.71 -14.38
C SER A 459 28.12 -28.78 -13.69
N ASN A 460 27.87 -28.59 -12.39
CA ASN A 460 26.99 -29.50 -11.63
C ASN A 460 25.67 -29.74 -12.36
N ASN A 461 25.27 -30.99 -12.44
CA ASN A 461 24.03 -31.42 -13.09
C ASN A 461 23.88 -31.11 -14.59
N SER A 462 24.93 -30.69 -15.28
CA SER A 462 24.95 -30.42 -16.72
C SER A 462 25.82 -31.37 -17.48
N ALA A 463 25.45 -31.64 -18.72
CA ALA A 463 26.30 -32.33 -19.74
C ALA A 463 26.73 -31.39 -20.87
N ARG A 464 26.43 -30.09 -20.77
CA ARG A 464 26.76 -29.09 -21.80
C ARG A 464 28.22 -28.65 -21.67
N LEU A 465 28.91 -28.61 -22.80
CA LEU A 465 30.28 -28.12 -22.88
C LEU A 465 30.36 -26.61 -22.69
N SER A 466 31.22 -26.16 -21.77
CA SER A 466 31.52 -24.74 -21.59
C SER A 466 32.45 -24.24 -22.71
N PRO A 467 32.57 -22.92 -22.98
CA PRO A 467 33.51 -22.37 -23.93
C PRO A 467 34.98 -22.77 -23.64
N ALA A 468 35.34 -22.82 -22.35
CA ALA A 468 36.66 -23.29 -21.93
C ALA A 468 36.90 -24.78 -22.30
N ALA A 469 35.90 -25.64 -22.05
CA ALA A 469 35.92 -27.03 -22.44
C ALA A 469 36.05 -27.20 -23.96
N GLN A 470 35.33 -26.38 -24.72
CA GLN A 470 35.42 -26.39 -26.18
C GLN A 470 36.83 -26.01 -26.68
N SER A 471 37.48 -25.02 -26.06
CA SER A 471 38.84 -24.62 -26.40
C SER A 471 39.84 -25.73 -26.10
N GLN A 472 39.73 -26.44 -24.98
CA GLN A 472 40.55 -27.60 -24.65
C GLN A 472 40.39 -28.75 -25.67
N LEU A 473 39.14 -29.02 -26.06
CA LEU A 473 38.85 -30.04 -27.06
C LEU A 473 39.32 -29.65 -28.45
N ALA A 474 39.35 -28.37 -28.81
CA ALA A 474 39.92 -27.89 -30.05
C ALA A 474 41.47 -28.14 -30.10
N ASN A 475 42.17 -27.95 -28.97
CA ASN A 475 43.57 -28.28 -28.85
C ASN A 475 43.81 -29.80 -28.99
N LEU A 476 42.99 -30.63 -28.38
CA LEU A 476 43.03 -32.08 -28.57
C LEU A 476 42.78 -32.45 -30.03
N ALA A 477 41.85 -31.81 -30.71
CA ALA A 477 41.58 -32.04 -32.12
C ALA A 477 42.79 -31.71 -32.99
N ALA A 478 43.51 -30.61 -32.71
CA ALA A 478 44.76 -30.27 -33.42
C ALA A 478 45.82 -31.34 -33.23
N GLN A 479 45.99 -31.87 -32.00
CA GLN A 479 46.93 -32.98 -31.73
C GLN A 479 46.51 -34.27 -32.46
N MET A 480 45.24 -34.60 -32.51
CA MET A 480 44.69 -35.74 -33.20
C MET A 480 44.85 -35.62 -34.72
N ASN A 481 44.68 -34.40 -35.27
CA ASN A 481 44.88 -34.15 -36.70
C ASN A 481 46.36 -34.26 -37.09
N ALA A 482 47.26 -33.86 -36.21
CA ALA A 482 48.73 -34.06 -36.43
C ALA A 482 49.17 -35.55 -36.38
N ASN A 483 48.35 -36.40 -35.75
CA ASN A 483 48.65 -37.84 -35.58
C ASN A 483 47.45 -38.71 -36.07
N PRO A 484 47.22 -38.86 -37.37
CA PRO A 484 46.02 -39.48 -37.95
C PRO A 484 45.73 -40.92 -37.54
N SER A 485 46.74 -41.68 -37.19
CA SER A 485 46.67 -43.11 -36.84
C SER A 485 46.26 -43.34 -35.35
N CYS A 486 46.29 -42.29 -34.53
CA CYS A 486 46.09 -42.41 -33.08
C CYS A 486 44.63 -42.38 -32.69
N LYS A 487 44.27 -43.25 -31.76
CA LYS A 487 42.93 -43.25 -31.07
C LYS A 487 43.04 -42.62 -29.72
N VAL A 488 41.90 -42.06 -29.26
CA VAL A 488 41.75 -41.42 -27.93
C VAL A 488 40.66 -42.12 -27.15
N VAL A 489 40.95 -42.49 -25.92
CA VAL A 489 39.99 -43.01 -24.96
C VAL A 489 39.36 -41.83 -24.25
N VAL A 490 38.03 -41.73 -24.28
CA VAL A 490 37.23 -40.71 -23.55
C VAL A 490 36.47 -41.41 -22.44
N MET A 491 36.76 -41.03 -21.20
CA MET A 491 36.30 -41.73 -20.00
C MET A 491 35.49 -40.81 -19.10
N GLY A 492 34.29 -41.25 -18.72
CA GLY A 492 33.44 -40.58 -17.70
C GLY A 492 33.51 -41.26 -16.34
N ASN A 493 33.18 -40.53 -15.31
CA ASN A 493 33.01 -41.08 -13.97
C ASN A 493 31.52 -41.32 -13.69
N ALA A 494 31.12 -42.58 -13.65
CA ALA A 494 29.70 -42.98 -13.62
C ALA A 494 29.06 -42.97 -12.23
N GLY A 495 29.61 -42.50 -11.19
CA GLY A 495 28.98 -42.44 -9.87
C GLY A 495 28.09 -43.64 -9.51
N ALA A 496 27.55 -43.68 -8.29
CA ALA A 496 26.76 -44.81 -7.79
C ALA A 496 25.28 -44.82 -8.24
N SER A 497 24.69 -43.65 -8.58
CA SER A 497 23.25 -43.54 -8.90
C SER A 497 22.98 -43.66 -10.40
N LYS A 498 21.81 -44.19 -10.77
CA LYS A 498 21.36 -44.29 -12.18
C LYS A 498 21.40 -42.95 -12.92
N VAL A 499 21.07 -41.86 -12.22
CA VAL A 499 21.10 -40.49 -12.77
C VAL A 499 22.56 -40.07 -13.06
N GLN A 500 23.49 -40.41 -12.17
CA GLN A 500 24.91 -40.11 -12.35
C GLN A 500 25.51 -40.95 -13.50
N GLN A 501 25.12 -42.20 -13.61
CA GLN A 501 25.56 -43.09 -14.72
C GLN A 501 25.06 -42.54 -16.06
N GLN A 502 23.82 -42.16 -16.18
CA GLN A 502 23.29 -41.54 -17.40
C GLN A 502 24.01 -40.24 -17.73
N ARG A 503 24.24 -39.42 -16.73
CA ARG A 503 24.94 -38.12 -16.93
C ARG A 503 26.41 -38.30 -17.35
N ALA A 504 27.09 -39.27 -16.78
CA ALA A 504 28.46 -39.59 -17.25
C ALA A 504 28.45 -40.03 -18.71
N TRP A 505 27.49 -40.86 -19.10
CA TRP A 505 27.28 -41.24 -20.48
C TRP A 505 27.00 -40.02 -21.38
N ASP A 506 26.04 -39.16 -20.99
CA ASP A 506 25.67 -37.94 -21.73
C ASP A 506 26.89 -37.02 -21.94
N ARG A 507 27.77 -36.89 -20.94
CA ARG A 507 28.97 -36.05 -21.01
C ARG A 507 30.01 -36.61 -21.96
N VAL A 508 30.28 -37.89 -21.87
CA VAL A 508 31.23 -38.56 -22.80
C VAL A 508 30.70 -38.48 -24.22
N ASN A 509 29.41 -38.74 -24.42
CA ASN A 509 28.79 -38.64 -25.74
C ASN A 509 28.91 -37.21 -26.32
N ASN A 510 28.63 -36.18 -25.51
CA ASN A 510 28.69 -34.79 -25.96
C ASN A 510 30.14 -34.35 -26.28
N VAL A 511 31.14 -34.88 -25.58
CA VAL A 511 32.56 -34.66 -25.95
C VAL A 511 32.84 -35.25 -27.30
N ILE A 512 32.51 -36.52 -27.52
CA ILE A 512 32.76 -37.21 -28.79
C ILE A 512 31.95 -36.59 -29.94
N GLU A 513 30.67 -36.21 -29.68
CA GLU A 513 29.82 -35.54 -30.65
C GLU A 513 30.39 -34.17 -31.05
N TYR A 514 30.88 -33.36 -30.09
CA TYR A 514 31.57 -32.10 -30.38
C TYR A 514 32.85 -32.32 -31.23
N MET A 515 33.64 -33.33 -30.89
CA MET A 515 34.88 -33.66 -31.64
C MET A 515 34.57 -34.14 -33.07
N THR A 516 33.46 -34.87 -33.24
CA THR A 516 33.07 -35.38 -34.56
C THR A 516 32.35 -34.33 -35.41
N GLU A 517 31.41 -33.60 -34.86
CA GLU A 517 30.58 -32.69 -35.62
C GLU A 517 31.23 -31.31 -35.81
N THR A 518 31.94 -30.81 -34.78
CA THR A 518 32.52 -29.45 -34.81
C THR A 518 34.00 -29.47 -35.23
N GLN A 519 34.76 -30.46 -34.76
CA GLN A 519 36.20 -30.55 -35.01
C GLN A 519 36.55 -31.49 -36.17
N ASN A 520 35.57 -32.12 -36.79
CA ASN A 520 35.71 -33.00 -37.96
C ASN A 520 36.64 -34.22 -37.75
N ILE A 521 36.73 -34.74 -36.53
CA ILE A 521 37.52 -35.95 -36.21
C ILE A 521 36.64 -37.18 -36.42
N SER A 522 37.10 -38.19 -37.15
CA SER A 522 36.33 -39.42 -37.36
C SER A 522 35.99 -40.12 -36.05
N ARG A 523 34.73 -40.54 -35.88
CA ARG A 523 34.22 -41.18 -34.67
C ARG A 523 34.97 -42.47 -34.31
N ASP A 524 35.48 -43.19 -35.29
CA ASP A 524 36.24 -44.45 -35.11
C ASP A 524 37.58 -44.25 -34.41
N ARG A 525 37.99 -43.01 -34.24
CA ARG A 525 39.23 -42.66 -33.54
C ARG A 525 38.97 -42.49 -32.01
N PHE A 526 37.75 -42.63 -31.54
CA PHE A 526 37.42 -42.52 -30.12
C PHE A 526 37.03 -43.89 -29.56
N ILE A 527 37.49 -44.16 -28.33
CA ILE A 527 37.04 -45.30 -27.51
C ILE A 527 36.14 -44.74 -26.42
N PHE A 528 34.87 -45.12 -26.43
CA PHE A 528 33.85 -44.62 -25.53
C PHE A 528 33.82 -45.41 -24.21
N GLN A 529 34.08 -44.74 -23.09
CA GLN A 529 33.98 -45.32 -21.75
C GLN A 529 33.24 -44.35 -20.83
N TYR A 530 32.02 -44.68 -20.34
CA TYR A 530 31.29 -43.83 -19.39
C TYR A 530 31.47 -44.24 -17.93
N SER A 531 32.18 -45.35 -17.66
CA SER A 531 32.50 -45.87 -16.33
C SER A 531 33.97 -46.32 -16.32
N GLY A 532 34.72 -45.88 -15.36
CA GLY A 532 36.12 -46.29 -15.24
C GLY A 532 37.09 -45.19 -14.87
N ALA A 533 36.72 -43.93 -15.03
CA ALA A 533 37.50 -42.83 -14.51
C ALA A 533 37.41 -42.76 -12.99
N THR A 534 38.49 -42.50 -12.31
CA THR A 534 38.57 -42.20 -10.88
C THR A 534 38.74 -40.69 -10.73
N GLY A 535 37.92 -40.04 -9.90
CA GLY A 535 38.01 -38.60 -9.67
C GLY A 535 36.66 -37.91 -9.58
N ASP A 536 36.60 -36.63 -9.95
CA ASP A 536 35.39 -35.83 -9.89
C ASP A 536 34.33 -36.35 -10.87
N ILE A 537 33.12 -36.61 -10.35
CA ILE A 537 31.98 -37.06 -11.15
C ILE A 537 31.58 -36.04 -12.23
N ASN A 538 32.00 -34.79 -12.11
CA ASN A 538 31.73 -33.71 -13.06
C ASN A 538 32.80 -33.60 -14.15
N SER A 539 33.80 -34.49 -14.21
CA SER A 539 34.85 -34.50 -15.23
C SER A 539 34.70 -35.62 -16.23
N VAL A 540 35.15 -35.39 -17.43
CA VAL A 540 35.40 -36.39 -18.47
C VAL A 540 36.90 -36.33 -18.78
N MET A 541 37.58 -37.45 -18.59
CA MET A 541 39.00 -37.60 -18.86
C MET A 541 39.23 -38.13 -20.30
N TYR A 542 40.30 -37.71 -20.89
CA TYR A 542 40.75 -38.24 -22.17
C TYR A 542 42.26 -38.56 -22.14
N ARG A 543 42.68 -39.59 -22.86
CA ARG A 543 44.08 -39.98 -23.05
C ARG A 543 44.28 -40.65 -24.41
N SER A 544 45.51 -40.71 -24.90
CA SER A 544 45.80 -41.57 -26.02
C SER A 544 45.53 -43.05 -25.69
N ALA A 545 45.04 -43.79 -26.67
CA ALA A 545 44.90 -45.23 -26.54
C ALA A 545 46.29 -45.90 -26.53
N ASN A 546 46.45 -46.91 -25.68
CA ASN A 546 47.67 -47.74 -25.68
C ASN A 546 47.77 -48.56 -26.98
N GLU A 547 48.94 -49.06 -27.28
CA GLU A 547 49.13 -49.90 -28.43
C GLU A 547 48.29 -51.18 -28.35
N GLY A 548 47.41 -51.39 -29.36
CA GLY A 548 46.49 -52.51 -29.39
C GLY A 548 45.20 -52.32 -28.55
N GLU A 549 45.00 -51.13 -27.91
CA GLU A 549 43.77 -50.84 -27.16
C GLU A 549 42.60 -50.55 -28.12
N GLU A 550 41.60 -51.43 -28.10
CA GLU A 550 40.43 -51.31 -28.92
C GLU A 550 39.18 -51.25 -28.03
N GLY A 551 38.15 -50.51 -28.50
CA GLY A 551 36.89 -50.39 -27.80
C GLY A 551 35.82 -49.76 -28.70
N PRO A 552 34.56 -49.81 -28.27
CA PRO A 552 33.47 -49.27 -29.06
C PRO A 552 33.57 -47.74 -29.14
N SER A 553 33.33 -47.18 -30.30
CA SER A 553 33.21 -45.72 -30.49
C SER A 553 31.85 -45.16 -30.05
N SER A 554 30.90 -46.03 -29.73
CA SER A 554 29.57 -45.69 -29.22
C SER A 554 29.04 -46.80 -28.35
N VAL A 555 28.41 -46.47 -27.24
CA VAL A 555 27.77 -47.39 -26.30
C VAL A 555 26.33 -46.95 -26.09
N ALA A 556 25.37 -47.88 -25.95
CA ALA A 556 23.99 -47.56 -25.69
C ALA A 556 23.85 -46.85 -24.33
N PRO A 557 22.97 -45.84 -24.20
CA PRO A 557 22.78 -45.13 -22.92
C PRO A 557 22.25 -46.08 -21.84
N PRO A 558 22.80 -46.07 -20.63
CA PRO A 558 22.44 -47.02 -19.58
C PRO A 558 21.01 -46.76 -19.04
N HIS A 559 20.56 -45.52 -19.05
CA HIS A 559 19.23 -45.12 -18.53
C HIS A 559 18.61 -44.01 -19.40
N PRO A 560 18.15 -44.32 -20.63
CA PRO A 560 17.74 -43.29 -21.61
C PRO A 560 16.59 -42.40 -21.13
N HIS A 561 15.77 -42.87 -20.18
CA HIS A 561 14.68 -42.09 -19.60
C HIS A 561 15.14 -41.00 -18.59
N LEU A 562 16.42 -41.05 -18.19
CA LEU A 562 17.02 -40.12 -17.23
C LEU A 562 18.03 -39.19 -17.89
N GLY A 563 18.04 -39.13 -19.21
CA GLY A 563 18.92 -38.27 -20.00
C GLY A 563 18.66 -36.78 -19.69
N THR A 564 19.73 -36.00 -19.61
CA THR A 564 19.62 -34.55 -19.51
C THR A 564 19.15 -34.02 -20.87
N SER A 565 18.09 -33.22 -20.92
CA SER A 565 17.68 -32.51 -22.13
C SER A 565 18.85 -31.68 -22.67
N LYS A 566 19.09 -31.77 -23.97
CA LYS A 566 20.15 -31.03 -24.71
C LYS A 566 20.04 -29.52 -24.54
#